data_40c3b2af85842861428d567f1e844a43
#
_entry.id   40c3b2af85842861428d567f1e844a43
#
_cell.length_a   1.000
_cell.length_b   1.000
_cell.length_c   1.000
_cell.angle_alpha   90.00
_cell.angle_beta   90.00
_cell.angle_gamma   90.00
#
_symmetry.space_group_name_H-M   'P 1'
#
loop_
_entity.id
_entity.type
_entity.pdbx_description
1 polymer ?
#
loop_
_entity_poly.entity_id
_entity_poly.type
_entity_poly.pdbx_seq_one_letter_code
_entity_poly.pdbx_strand_id
1 'polypeptide(L)'
;DRYRRQRQMCIRDRYPAFGNLVPRDVASRAAKERCDSGYGVNKTGEAVFLDFSSSIIRYGKEKALVKGLDVDDLNLVKSLGEDVIRAKYGNLFQMYEKIVDQNPYKTPMMIYPAVHYTMGGLWVDYNLMTTIPGCYAIGEANFSDHGANRLGASALMQGLADGYFVLPNTINDFLADDIKTGVINNDSLEFVKAKKSVENCIDKLMKINGTKTVDYFHKKLGKIIWNNCGMSRNSVDLKIAIKKIQKLKKQFYTDLLIPGDQF
;
A
#
# COMPACT_ATOMS: atom_id res chain seq x y z
N ASP A 1 -30.30 -11.35 -5.75
CA ASP A 1 -30.12 -10.77 -7.10
C ASP A 1 -29.99 -9.24 -7.09
N ARG A 2 -30.66 -8.56 -6.19
CA ARG A 2 -30.50 -7.10 -5.97
C ARG A 2 -29.06 -6.68 -5.61
N TYR A 3 -28.34 -7.50 -4.86
CA TYR A 3 -26.94 -7.27 -4.48
C TYR A 3 -25.95 -7.44 -5.64
N ARG A 4 -26.19 -8.37 -6.56
CA ARG A 4 -25.32 -8.59 -7.72
C ARG A 4 -25.42 -7.48 -8.78
N ARG A 5 -26.61 -6.96 -9.05
CA ARG A 5 -26.85 -5.86 -10.01
C ARG A 5 -26.23 -4.53 -9.54
N GLN A 6 -26.32 -4.21 -8.24
CA GLN A 6 -25.77 -2.95 -7.72
C GLN A 6 -24.23 -2.88 -7.76
N ARG A 7 -23.51 -4.02 -7.76
CA ARG A 7 -22.06 -4.08 -7.66
C ARG A 7 -21.33 -3.87 -8.99
N GLN A 8 -21.82 -4.40 -10.07
CA GLN A 8 -21.29 -4.12 -11.41
C GLN A 8 -21.71 -2.75 -11.93
N MET A 9 -22.93 -2.32 -11.61
CA MET A 9 -23.50 -1.06 -12.06
C MET A 9 -22.74 0.17 -11.57
N CYS A 10 -22.20 0.19 -10.36
CA CYS A 10 -21.67 1.43 -9.79
C CYS A 10 -20.40 1.97 -10.45
N ILE A 11 -19.42 1.14 -10.78
CA ILE A 11 -18.21 1.59 -11.48
C ILE A 11 -18.49 1.72 -12.98
N ARG A 12 -19.17 0.73 -13.57
CA ARG A 12 -19.51 0.71 -14.99
C ARG A 12 -20.45 1.85 -15.39
N ASP A 13 -21.43 2.19 -14.55
CA ASP A 13 -22.41 3.24 -14.84
C ASP A 13 -21.85 4.64 -14.59
N ARG A 14 -20.92 4.80 -13.64
CA ARG A 14 -20.24 6.07 -13.39
C ARG A 14 -19.16 6.40 -14.44
N TYR A 15 -18.56 5.36 -15.03
CA TYR A 15 -17.48 5.49 -15.99
C TYR A 15 -17.75 4.64 -17.24
N PRO A 16 -18.85 4.92 -17.99
CA PRO A 16 -19.28 4.09 -19.10
C PRO A 16 -18.24 3.98 -20.22
N ALA A 17 -17.41 5.00 -20.39
CA ALA A 17 -16.33 5.01 -21.39
C ALA A 17 -15.26 3.93 -21.15
N PHE A 18 -15.05 3.50 -19.91
CA PHE A 18 -14.01 2.55 -19.52
C PHE A 18 -14.58 1.15 -19.18
N GLY A 19 -15.86 1.06 -18.83
CA GLY A 19 -16.50 -0.19 -18.42
C GLY A 19 -15.74 -0.91 -17.30
N ASN A 20 -15.32 -2.16 -17.55
CA ASN A 20 -14.54 -2.97 -16.61
C ASN A 20 -13.02 -2.67 -16.65
N LEU A 21 -12.56 -1.82 -17.57
CA LEU A 21 -11.16 -1.45 -17.76
C LEU A 21 -10.83 -0.08 -17.14
N VAL A 22 -11.59 0.33 -16.14
CA VAL A 22 -11.36 1.56 -15.39
C VAL A 22 -9.94 1.56 -14.79
N PRO A 23 -9.19 2.66 -14.89
CA PRO A 23 -7.90 2.82 -14.23
C PRO A 23 -7.98 2.49 -12.73
N ARG A 24 -6.95 1.85 -12.19
CA ARG A 24 -6.94 1.33 -10.81
C ARG A 24 -7.20 2.40 -9.75
N ASP A 25 -6.69 3.59 -9.94
CA ASP A 25 -6.89 4.73 -9.05
C ASP A 25 -8.36 5.17 -9.02
N VAL A 26 -9.02 5.21 -10.17
CA VAL A 26 -10.45 5.53 -10.29
C VAL A 26 -11.29 4.45 -9.62
N ALA A 27 -10.99 3.16 -9.88
CA ALA A 27 -11.68 2.04 -9.24
C ALA A 27 -11.53 2.05 -7.73
N SER A 28 -10.32 2.33 -7.22
CA SER A 28 -10.04 2.40 -5.78
C SER A 28 -10.77 3.55 -5.09
N ARG A 29 -10.81 4.73 -5.72
CA ARG A 29 -11.59 5.87 -5.21
C ARG A 29 -13.09 5.60 -5.20
N ALA A 30 -13.62 5.00 -6.26
CA ALA A 30 -15.02 4.61 -6.33
C ALA A 30 -15.39 3.57 -5.27
N ALA A 31 -14.51 2.60 -5.02
CA ALA A 31 -14.69 1.61 -3.96
C ALA A 31 -14.68 2.26 -2.58
N LYS A 32 -13.74 3.17 -2.31
CA LYS A 32 -13.67 3.93 -1.05
C LYS A 32 -14.92 4.75 -0.81
N GLU A 33 -15.37 5.47 -1.82
CA GLU A 33 -16.61 6.27 -1.75
C GLU A 33 -17.84 5.41 -1.43
N ARG A 34 -17.92 4.19 -1.99
CA ARG A 34 -18.99 3.24 -1.66
C ARG A 34 -18.94 2.81 -0.20
N CYS A 35 -17.76 2.52 0.33
CA CYS A 35 -17.58 2.20 1.75
C CYS A 35 -17.97 3.37 2.64
N ASP A 36 -17.52 4.57 2.34
CA ASP A 36 -17.80 5.78 3.11
C ASP A 36 -19.30 6.17 3.09
N SER A 37 -19.99 5.85 2.00
CA SER A 37 -21.44 6.03 1.87
C SER A 37 -22.28 4.94 2.55
N GLY A 38 -21.68 4.02 3.30
CA GLY A 38 -22.35 2.95 4.02
C GLY A 38 -22.78 1.74 3.17
N TYR A 39 -22.28 1.64 1.94
CA TYR A 39 -22.57 0.51 1.04
C TYR A 39 -21.44 -0.52 0.99
N GLY A 40 -20.45 -0.40 1.88
CA GLY A 40 -19.40 -1.37 2.03
C GLY A 40 -19.93 -2.73 2.50
N VAL A 41 -19.21 -3.78 2.16
CA VAL A 41 -19.51 -5.15 2.61
C VAL A 41 -18.59 -5.51 3.77
N ASN A 42 -18.82 -6.65 4.40
CA ASN A 42 -18.26 -7.16 5.64
C ASN A 42 -18.87 -6.51 6.91
N LYS A 43 -18.42 -6.98 8.09
CA LYS A 43 -18.93 -6.50 9.38
C LYS A 43 -18.62 -5.02 9.67
N THR A 44 -17.53 -4.50 9.09
CA THR A 44 -17.09 -3.10 9.27
C THR A 44 -17.60 -2.16 8.19
N GLY A 45 -18.16 -2.70 7.09
CA GLY A 45 -18.58 -1.90 5.94
C GLY A 45 -17.42 -1.31 5.13
N GLU A 46 -16.19 -1.79 5.32
CA GLU A 46 -14.98 -1.21 4.73
C GLU A 46 -14.47 -1.96 3.49
N ALA A 47 -15.19 -2.95 2.96
CA ALA A 47 -14.79 -3.74 1.81
C ALA A 47 -15.78 -3.63 0.65
N VAL A 48 -15.34 -4.00 -0.53
CA VAL A 48 -16.16 -4.22 -1.73
C VAL A 48 -15.90 -5.62 -2.28
N PHE A 49 -16.83 -6.14 -3.06
CA PHE A 49 -16.65 -7.44 -3.68
C PHE A 49 -15.96 -7.36 -5.03
N LEU A 50 -14.97 -8.22 -5.24
CA LEU A 50 -14.41 -8.55 -6.54
C LEU A 50 -15.00 -9.88 -7.00
N ASP A 51 -15.92 -9.81 -7.97
CA ASP A 51 -16.70 -10.96 -8.47
C ASP A 51 -16.20 -11.39 -9.84
N PHE A 52 -15.74 -12.62 -9.94
CA PHE A 52 -15.28 -13.26 -11.18
C PHE A 52 -16.35 -14.08 -11.88
N SER A 53 -17.55 -14.22 -11.34
CA SER A 53 -18.60 -15.13 -11.89
C SER A 53 -18.94 -14.82 -13.35
N SER A 54 -19.08 -13.54 -13.70
CA SER A 54 -19.33 -13.14 -15.10
C SER A 54 -18.13 -13.40 -16.01
N SER A 55 -16.92 -13.25 -15.51
CA SER A 55 -15.71 -13.55 -16.27
C SER A 55 -15.53 -15.05 -16.50
N ILE A 56 -15.85 -15.88 -15.50
CA ILE A 56 -15.84 -17.34 -15.63
C ILE A 56 -16.77 -17.77 -16.76
N ILE A 57 -18.01 -17.28 -16.77
CA ILE A 57 -18.98 -17.62 -17.82
C ILE A 57 -18.49 -17.15 -19.20
N ARG A 58 -17.97 -15.93 -19.30
CA ARG A 58 -17.46 -15.39 -20.57
C ARG A 58 -16.31 -16.22 -21.12
N TYR A 59 -15.27 -16.45 -20.31
CA TYR A 59 -14.12 -17.25 -20.74
C TYR A 59 -14.49 -18.71 -21.02
N GLY A 60 -15.46 -19.26 -20.30
CA GLY A 60 -15.96 -20.59 -20.55
C GLY A 60 -16.66 -20.70 -21.90
N LYS A 61 -17.52 -19.73 -22.24
CA LYS A 61 -18.16 -19.67 -23.55
C LYS A 61 -17.17 -19.54 -24.71
N GLU A 62 -16.20 -18.60 -24.54
CA GLU A 62 -15.12 -18.44 -25.53
C GLU A 62 -14.34 -19.75 -25.76
N LYS A 63 -14.00 -20.45 -24.68
CA LYS A 63 -13.25 -21.72 -24.76
C LYS A 63 -14.10 -22.87 -25.32
N ALA A 64 -15.40 -22.91 -25.00
CA ALA A 64 -16.34 -23.88 -25.57
C ALA A 64 -16.49 -23.69 -27.08
N LEU A 65 -16.68 -22.45 -27.55
CA LEU A 65 -16.74 -22.13 -28.99
C LEU A 65 -15.48 -22.58 -29.74
N VAL A 66 -14.30 -22.28 -29.22
CA VAL A 66 -13.01 -22.66 -29.82
C VAL A 66 -12.88 -24.20 -29.93
N LYS A 67 -13.47 -24.94 -28.99
CA LYS A 67 -13.44 -26.41 -28.97
C LYS A 67 -14.61 -27.07 -29.67
N GLY A 68 -15.54 -26.32 -30.24
CA GLY A 68 -16.76 -26.86 -30.85
C GLY A 68 -17.69 -27.55 -29.85
N LEU A 69 -17.68 -27.13 -28.58
CA LEU A 69 -18.50 -27.68 -27.51
C LEU A 69 -19.78 -26.85 -27.31
N ASP A 70 -20.78 -27.44 -26.64
CA ASP A 70 -22.04 -26.76 -26.36
C ASP A 70 -21.84 -25.55 -25.44
N VAL A 71 -22.19 -24.35 -25.92
CA VAL A 71 -22.10 -23.08 -25.20
C VAL A 71 -23.28 -22.81 -24.27
N ASP A 72 -24.33 -23.58 -24.38
CA ASP A 72 -25.55 -23.46 -23.58
C ASP A 72 -25.53 -24.42 -22.38
N ASP A 73 -24.63 -25.40 -22.36
CA ASP A 73 -24.34 -26.18 -21.16
C ASP A 73 -23.60 -25.34 -20.14
N LEU A 74 -24.35 -24.76 -19.20
CA LEU A 74 -23.80 -23.87 -18.14
C LEU A 74 -22.80 -24.57 -17.24
N ASN A 75 -22.89 -25.87 -17.00
CA ASN A 75 -21.96 -26.61 -16.16
C ASN A 75 -20.61 -26.77 -16.86
N LEU A 76 -20.66 -27.17 -18.13
CA LEU A 76 -19.47 -27.26 -18.99
C LEU A 76 -18.79 -25.90 -19.14
N VAL A 77 -19.57 -24.88 -19.50
CA VAL A 77 -19.07 -23.48 -19.62
C VAL A 77 -18.44 -23.01 -18.34
N LYS A 78 -19.04 -23.23 -17.18
CA LYS A 78 -18.48 -22.86 -15.88
C LYS A 78 -17.18 -23.58 -15.60
N SER A 79 -17.09 -24.87 -15.79
CA SER A 79 -15.88 -25.67 -15.61
C SER A 79 -14.72 -25.16 -16.50
N LEU A 80 -15.01 -24.98 -17.81
CA LEU A 80 -14.02 -24.45 -18.74
C LEU A 80 -13.54 -23.04 -18.37
N GLY A 81 -14.43 -22.19 -17.87
CA GLY A 81 -14.11 -20.84 -17.42
C GLY A 81 -13.29 -20.82 -16.13
N GLU A 82 -13.59 -21.70 -15.18
CA GLU A 82 -12.79 -21.87 -13.97
C GLU A 82 -11.35 -22.31 -14.29
N ASP A 83 -11.16 -23.21 -15.26
CA ASP A 83 -9.84 -23.63 -15.73
C ASP A 83 -9.05 -22.45 -16.32
N VAL A 84 -9.69 -21.58 -17.10
CA VAL A 84 -9.04 -20.39 -17.66
C VAL A 84 -8.65 -19.42 -16.55
N ILE A 85 -9.54 -19.18 -15.59
CA ILE A 85 -9.25 -18.31 -14.44
C ILE A 85 -8.16 -18.92 -13.58
N ARG A 86 -8.17 -20.23 -13.35
CA ARG A 86 -7.13 -20.93 -12.59
C ARG A 86 -5.77 -20.81 -13.24
N ALA A 87 -5.67 -20.93 -14.55
CA ALA A 87 -4.43 -20.75 -15.29
C ALA A 87 -3.89 -19.30 -15.19
N LYS A 88 -4.78 -18.30 -15.16
CA LYS A 88 -4.40 -16.88 -15.11
C LYS A 88 -4.17 -16.36 -13.69
N TYR A 89 -5.01 -16.73 -12.72
CA TYR A 89 -5.11 -16.13 -11.40
C TYR A 89 -5.14 -17.16 -10.25
N GLY A 90 -4.82 -18.43 -10.52
CA GLY A 90 -4.91 -19.51 -9.54
C GLY A 90 -4.12 -19.25 -8.27
N ASN A 91 -2.92 -18.69 -8.40
CA ASN A 91 -2.08 -18.33 -7.25
C ASN A 91 -2.73 -17.27 -6.35
N LEU A 92 -3.38 -16.26 -6.93
CA LEU A 92 -4.11 -15.23 -6.20
C LEU A 92 -5.31 -15.82 -5.46
N PHE A 93 -6.08 -16.70 -6.12
CA PHE A 93 -7.24 -17.36 -5.53
C PHE A 93 -6.84 -18.28 -4.37
N GLN A 94 -5.77 -19.05 -4.56
CA GLN A 94 -5.23 -19.93 -3.51
C GLN A 94 -4.70 -19.12 -2.31
N MET A 95 -4.03 -18.00 -2.56
CA MET A 95 -3.56 -17.12 -1.49
C MET A 95 -4.75 -16.53 -0.71
N TYR A 96 -5.77 -16.05 -1.40
CA TYR A 96 -6.97 -15.52 -0.76
C TYR A 96 -7.70 -16.59 0.08
N GLU A 97 -7.88 -17.80 -0.47
CA GLU A 97 -8.51 -18.92 0.24
C GLU A 97 -7.74 -19.29 1.51
N LYS A 98 -6.40 -19.32 1.46
CA LYS A 98 -5.56 -19.56 2.64
C LYS A 98 -5.69 -18.49 3.73
N ILE A 99 -5.91 -17.23 3.35
CA ILE A 99 -5.99 -16.10 4.30
C ILE A 99 -7.40 -15.97 4.89
N VAL A 100 -8.44 -16.17 4.07
CA VAL A 100 -9.83 -15.81 4.42
C VAL A 100 -10.71 -17.05 4.65
N ASP A 101 -10.21 -18.25 4.30
CA ASP A 101 -10.95 -19.52 4.35
C ASP A 101 -12.24 -19.47 3.51
N GLN A 102 -12.20 -18.81 2.35
CA GLN A 102 -13.31 -18.72 1.40
C GLN A 102 -12.83 -18.99 0.00
N ASN A 103 -13.55 -19.88 -0.73
CA ASN A 103 -13.23 -20.24 -2.09
C ASN A 103 -13.70 -19.16 -3.09
N PRO A 104 -12.81 -18.46 -3.79
CA PRO A 104 -13.15 -17.36 -4.70
C PRO A 104 -13.95 -17.78 -5.94
N TYR A 105 -13.93 -19.06 -6.29
CA TYR A 105 -14.77 -19.59 -7.39
C TYR A 105 -16.25 -19.69 -7.01
N LYS A 106 -16.55 -19.81 -5.70
CA LYS A 106 -17.90 -19.95 -5.16
C LYS A 106 -18.47 -18.64 -4.63
N THR A 107 -17.63 -17.85 -3.97
CA THR A 107 -18.01 -16.56 -3.35
C THR A 107 -17.11 -15.45 -3.82
N PRO A 108 -17.64 -14.25 -4.13
CA PRO A 108 -16.81 -13.11 -4.50
C PRO A 108 -15.79 -12.77 -3.43
N MET A 109 -14.55 -12.44 -3.85
CA MET A 109 -13.52 -11.97 -2.94
C MET A 109 -13.88 -10.61 -2.34
N MET A 110 -13.66 -10.45 -1.06
CA MET A 110 -13.71 -9.14 -0.41
C MET A 110 -12.37 -8.46 -0.58
N ILE A 111 -12.37 -7.27 -1.16
CA ILE A 111 -11.20 -6.43 -1.31
C ILE A 111 -11.37 -5.12 -0.58
N TYR A 112 -10.26 -4.56 -0.13
CA TYR A 112 -10.22 -3.33 0.64
C TYR A 112 -9.42 -2.27 -0.14
N PRO A 113 -10.00 -1.09 -0.43
CA PRO A 113 -9.26 -0.03 -1.08
C PRO A 113 -8.21 0.53 -0.12
N ALA A 114 -6.94 0.42 -0.46
CA ALA A 114 -5.83 0.86 0.38
C ALA A 114 -4.90 1.83 -0.36
N VAL A 115 -4.30 2.76 0.38
CA VAL A 115 -3.20 3.58 -0.12
C VAL A 115 -1.97 2.67 -0.27
N HIS A 116 -1.38 2.69 -1.46
CA HIS A 116 -0.25 1.83 -1.79
C HIS A 116 1.07 2.60 -1.88
N TYR A 117 1.04 3.82 -2.38
CA TYR A 117 2.21 4.63 -2.67
C TYR A 117 1.92 6.11 -2.40
N THR A 118 2.87 6.81 -1.79
CA THR A 118 2.77 8.23 -1.52
C THR A 118 3.64 9.00 -2.52
N MET A 119 3.00 9.76 -3.43
CA MET A 119 3.70 10.67 -4.32
C MET A 119 4.16 11.91 -3.56
N GLY A 120 5.33 12.41 -3.90
CA GLY A 120 6.00 13.48 -3.16
C GLY A 120 7.01 12.94 -2.15
N GLY A 121 7.78 13.79 -1.57
CA GLY A 121 8.85 13.41 -0.63
C GLY A 121 9.92 14.48 -0.54
N LEU A 122 11.14 14.06 -0.20
CA LEU A 122 12.30 14.95 -0.11
C LEU A 122 12.70 15.43 -1.51
N TRP A 123 12.96 16.73 -1.63
CA TRP A 123 13.54 17.27 -2.85
C TRP A 123 14.95 16.72 -3.05
N VAL A 124 15.26 16.35 -4.29
CA VAL A 124 16.58 15.90 -4.74
C VAL A 124 16.93 16.53 -6.07
N ASP A 125 18.21 16.69 -6.34
CA ASP A 125 18.72 17.04 -7.66
C ASP A 125 18.79 15.80 -8.57
N TYR A 126 19.33 15.96 -9.78
CA TYR A 126 19.51 14.85 -10.73
C TYR A 126 20.50 13.76 -10.24
N ASN A 127 21.29 14.08 -9.24
CA ASN A 127 22.22 13.17 -8.59
C ASN A 127 21.62 12.50 -7.35
N LEU A 128 20.33 12.67 -7.10
CA LEU A 128 19.59 12.17 -5.94
C LEU A 128 20.05 12.77 -4.60
N MET A 129 20.83 13.85 -4.63
CA MET A 129 21.28 14.53 -3.42
C MET A 129 20.22 15.53 -2.97
N THR A 130 19.93 15.54 -1.67
CA THR A 130 19.03 16.51 -1.03
C THR A 130 19.71 17.89 -0.89
N THR A 131 19.04 18.84 -0.27
CA THR A 131 19.63 20.14 0.09
C THR A 131 20.74 20.02 1.16
N ILE A 132 20.92 18.85 1.74
CA ILE A 132 21.99 18.55 2.70
C ILE A 132 23.09 17.80 1.96
N PRO A 133 24.31 18.35 1.84
CA PRO A 133 25.41 17.68 1.16
C PRO A 133 25.71 16.30 1.76
N GLY A 134 25.86 15.29 0.88
CA GLY A 134 26.10 13.91 1.29
C GLY A 134 24.86 13.16 1.78
N CYS A 135 23.67 13.78 1.80
CA CYS A 135 22.41 13.13 2.11
C CYS A 135 21.61 12.89 0.83
N TYR A 136 21.34 11.62 0.53
CA TYR A 136 20.65 11.19 -0.67
C TYR A 136 19.28 10.60 -0.32
N ALA A 137 18.30 10.77 -1.19
CA ALA A 137 17.00 10.13 -1.08
C ALA A 137 16.62 9.43 -2.39
N ILE A 138 16.27 8.15 -2.32
CA ILE A 138 15.95 7.32 -3.46
C ILE A 138 14.55 6.72 -3.36
N GLY A 139 13.99 6.31 -4.50
CA GLY A 139 12.69 5.65 -4.58
C GLY A 139 11.56 6.53 -4.01
N GLU A 140 10.65 5.92 -3.28
CA GLU A 140 9.46 6.61 -2.73
C GLU A 140 9.78 7.72 -1.73
N ALA A 141 10.99 7.76 -1.17
CA ALA A 141 11.39 8.79 -0.21
C ALA A 141 11.66 10.15 -0.88
N ASN A 142 12.01 10.18 -2.16
CA ASN A 142 12.21 11.42 -2.91
C ASN A 142 10.90 11.91 -3.55
N PHE A 143 10.86 13.19 -3.98
CA PHE A 143 9.66 13.80 -4.55
C PHE A 143 9.24 13.21 -5.91
N SER A 144 10.14 12.55 -6.59
CA SER A 144 10.05 11.80 -7.85
C SER A 144 9.30 12.48 -9.01
N ASP A 145 9.41 11.88 -10.20
CA ASP A 145 8.83 12.37 -11.46
C ASP A 145 7.36 11.96 -11.65
N HIS A 146 6.74 11.36 -10.66
CA HIS A 146 5.41 10.76 -10.82
C HIS A 146 4.26 11.78 -10.88
N GLY A 147 4.51 13.01 -10.49
CA GLY A 147 3.46 14.03 -10.42
C GLY A 147 2.36 13.65 -9.44
N ALA A 148 1.12 13.97 -9.79
CA ALA A 148 -0.03 13.72 -8.93
C ALA A 148 -0.54 12.27 -8.99
N ASN A 149 -0.18 11.48 -9.99
CA ASN A 149 -0.65 10.11 -10.16
C ASN A 149 0.39 9.23 -10.85
N ARG A 150 0.86 8.23 -10.15
CA ARG A 150 1.91 7.31 -10.59
C ARG A 150 1.36 6.24 -11.54
N LEU A 151 2.08 5.98 -12.62
CA LEU A 151 1.79 4.88 -13.54
C LEU A 151 2.07 3.52 -12.88
N GLY A 152 1.37 2.49 -13.33
CA GLY A 152 1.61 1.12 -12.89
C GLY A 152 3.05 0.68 -13.13
N ALA A 153 3.63 -0.07 -12.18
CA ALA A 153 5.00 -0.61 -12.16
C ALA A 153 6.15 0.43 -12.08
N SER A 154 5.90 1.73 -12.29
CA SER A 154 6.96 2.74 -12.34
C SER A 154 7.66 2.97 -10.99
N ALA A 155 7.03 2.67 -9.85
CA ALA A 155 7.65 2.83 -8.52
C ALA A 155 8.88 1.92 -8.32
N LEU A 156 8.74 0.63 -8.63
CA LEU A 156 9.86 -0.30 -8.56
C LEU A 156 10.94 0.03 -9.58
N MET A 157 10.53 0.43 -10.78
CA MET A 157 11.47 0.82 -11.84
C MET A 157 12.29 2.04 -11.41
N GLN A 158 11.68 3.06 -10.82
CA GLN A 158 12.38 4.21 -10.27
C GLN A 158 13.34 3.80 -9.15
N GLY A 159 12.87 3.07 -8.14
CA GLY A 159 13.74 2.67 -7.03
C GLY A 159 14.93 1.83 -7.46
N LEU A 160 14.76 0.97 -8.47
CA LEU A 160 15.85 0.21 -9.05
C LEU A 160 16.82 1.10 -9.87
N ALA A 161 16.28 2.03 -10.67
CA ALA A 161 17.09 2.97 -11.44
C ALA A 161 17.91 3.87 -10.51
N ASP A 162 17.28 4.45 -9.52
CA ASP A 162 17.94 5.30 -8.51
C ASP A 162 19.06 4.53 -7.79
N GLY A 163 18.76 3.32 -7.29
CA GLY A 163 19.69 2.54 -6.47
C GLY A 163 20.81 1.87 -7.25
N TYR A 164 20.57 1.40 -8.48
CA TYR A 164 21.57 0.65 -9.25
C TYR A 164 22.35 1.51 -10.24
N PHE A 165 21.71 2.51 -10.83
CA PHE A 165 22.35 3.25 -11.92
C PHE A 165 22.81 4.66 -11.50
N VAL A 166 22.08 5.35 -10.64
CA VAL A 166 22.41 6.72 -10.28
C VAL A 166 23.24 6.77 -8.99
N LEU A 167 22.74 6.22 -7.90
CA LEU A 167 23.34 6.37 -6.57
C LEU A 167 24.80 5.92 -6.46
N PRO A 168 25.26 4.80 -7.05
CA PRO A 168 26.66 4.39 -6.95
C PRO A 168 27.61 5.41 -7.55
N ASN A 169 27.24 6.00 -8.69
CA ASN A 169 28.06 7.01 -9.37
C ASN A 169 28.10 8.30 -8.55
N THR A 170 26.96 8.79 -8.08
CA THR A 170 26.86 9.99 -7.28
C THR A 170 27.63 9.91 -5.96
N ILE A 171 27.58 8.77 -5.27
CA ILE A 171 28.36 8.56 -4.04
C ILE A 171 29.87 8.56 -4.36
N ASN A 172 30.25 7.87 -5.43
CA ASN A 172 31.64 7.82 -5.85
C ASN A 172 32.18 9.21 -6.19
N ASP A 173 31.43 10.01 -6.94
CA ASP A 173 31.81 11.37 -7.31
C ASP A 173 31.88 12.28 -6.07
N PHE A 174 30.93 12.17 -5.14
CA PHE A 174 30.92 12.94 -3.92
C PHE A 174 32.09 12.64 -2.99
N LEU A 175 32.55 11.39 -2.96
CA LEU A 175 33.66 10.95 -2.11
C LEU A 175 35.03 11.02 -2.81
N ALA A 176 35.09 11.40 -4.08
CA ALA A 176 36.32 11.34 -4.87
C ALA A 176 37.50 12.09 -4.23
N ASP A 177 37.23 13.26 -3.66
CA ASP A 177 38.26 14.08 -2.99
C ASP A 177 38.63 13.54 -1.61
N ASP A 178 37.76 12.76 -0.98
CA ASP A 178 37.93 12.23 0.38
C ASP A 178 38.57 10.84 0.44
N ILE A 179 38.74 10.16 -0.70
CA ILE A 179 39.27 8.78 -0.76
C ILE A 179 40.64 8.66 -0.07
N LYS A 180 41.44 9.73 -0.07
CA LYS A 180 42.82 9.76 0.50
C LYS A 180 42.86 10.28 1.94
N THR A 181 41.75 10.71 2.53
CA THR A 181 41.73 11.34 3.85
C THR A 181 41.84 10.38 5.04
N GLY A 182 41.80 9.07 4.78
CA GLY A 182 41.86 8.03 5.79
C GLY A 182 40.51 7.75 6.46
N VAL A 183 40.51 6.78 7.37
CA VAL A 183 39.30 6.36 8.10
C VAL A 183 39.09 7.29 9.28
N ILE A 184 37.88 7.86 9.40
CA ILE A 184 37.48 8.65 10.57
C ILE A 184 37.36 7.69 11.77
N ASN A 185 38.02 8.08 12.89
CA ASN A 185 37.98 7.26 14.11
C ASN A 185 36.55 7.24 14.70
N ASN A 186 36.04 6.04 14.97
CA ASN A 186 34.73 5.84 15.60
C ASN A 186 34.63 6.42 17.02
N ASP A 187 35.76 6.72 17.67
CA ASP A 187 35.80 7.37 18.98
C ASP A 187 35.72 8.89 18.90
N SER A 188 35.53 9.46 17.72
CA SER A 188 35.35 10.92 17.57
C SER A 188 34.11 11.37 18.35
N LEU A 189 34.18 12.62 18.84
CA LEU A 189 33.14 13.19 19.73
C LEU A 189 31.72 13.13 19.09
N GLU A 190 31.66 13.30 17.81
CA GLU A 190 30.40 13.28 17.02
C GLU A 190 29.73 11.90 17.07
N PHE A 191 30.49 10.82 16.83
CA PHE A 191 29.99 9.45 16.92
C PHE A 191 29.58 9.08 18.34
N VAL A 192 30.37 9.43 19.32
CA VAL A 192 30.06 9.20 20.76
C VAL A 192 28.76 9.93 21.15
N LYS A 193 28.59 11.17 20.73
CA LYS A 193 27.36 11.96 21.00
C LYS A 193 26.14 11.30 20.29
N ALA A 194 26.26 10.89 19.02
CA ALA A 194 25.20 10.26 18.28
C ALA A 194 24.79 8.94 18.95
N LYS A 195 25.75 8.08 19.29
CA LYS A 195 25.52 6.83 20.01
C LYS A 195 24.76 7.08 21.32
N LYS A 196 25.26 7.98 22.15
CA LYS A 196 24.64 8.33 23.44
C LYS A 196 23.21 8.87 23.27
N SER A 197 22.96 9.64 22.21
CA SER A 197 21.61 10.14 21.90
C SER A 197 20.63 9.01 21.61
N VAL A 198 21.05 7.99 20.84
CA VAL A 198 20.24 6.81 20.54
C VAL A 198 20.00 5.97 21.78
N GLU A 199 21.06 5.68 22.56
CA GLU A 199 20.96 4.94 23.83
C GLU A 199 19.99 5.62 24.80
N ASN A 200 20.09 6.94 24.97
CA ASN A 200 19.16 7.72 25.80
C ASN A 200 17.71 7.63 25.29
N CYS A 201 17.49 7.57 23.98
CA CYS A 201 16.16 7.41 23.42
C CYS A 201 15.58 6.01 23.75
N ILE A 202 16.39 4.97 23.56
CA ILE A 202 16.03 3.59 23.90
C ILE A 202 15.70 3.48 25.39
N ASP A 203 16.59 3.97 26.26
CA ASP A 203 16.39 3.96 27.69
C ASP A 203 15.11 4.67 28.13
N LYS A 204 14.79 5.80 27.51
CA LYS A 204 13.53 6.51 27.79
C LYS A 204 12.31 5.67 27.43
N LEU A 205 12.34 4.98 26.29
CA LEU A 205 11.24 4.13 25.86
C LEU A 205 11.08 2.91 26.76
N MET A 206 12.19 2.25 27.11
CA MET A 206 12.19 1.05 28.00
C MET A 206 11.74 1.36 29.43
N LYS A 207 11.96 2.58 29.91
CA LYS A 207 11.51 3.02 31.25
C LYS A 207 10.03 3.38 31.33
N ILE A 208 9.31 3.45 30.19
CA ILE A 208 7.87 3.70 30.20
C ILE A 208 7.17 2.42 30.69
N ASN A 209 6.53 2.52 31.83
CA ASN A 209 5.76 1.41 32.41
C ASN A 209 4.27 1.61 32.13
N GLY A 210 3.92 1.54 30.84
CA GLY A 210 2.57 1.75 30.37
C GLY A 210 1.74 0.49 30.23
N THR A 211 0.56 0.60 29.66
CA THR A 211 -0.40 -0.49 29.49
C THR A 211 -0.67 -0.85 28.03
N LYS A 212 -0.18 -0.06 27.07
CA LYS A 212 -0.48 -0.19 25.65
C LYS A 212 0.75 -0.63 24.85
N THR A 213 0.61 -1.70 24.10
CA THR A 213 1.67 -2.23 23.25
C THR A 213 1.94 -1.33 22.05
N VAL A 214 3.10 -1.50 21.41
CA VAL A 214 3.46 -0.83 20.15
C VAL A 214 2.39 -1.07 19.08
N ASP A 215 1.86 -2.30 18.97
CA ASP A 215 0.79 -2.67 18.04
C ASP A 215 -0.50 -1.82 18.24
N TYR A 216 -0.86 -1.55 19.49
CA TYR A 216 -1.99 -0.66 19.78
C TYR A 216 -1.79 0.74 19.17
N PHE A 217 -0.61 1.33 19.37
CA PHE A 217 -0.31 2.67 18.84
C PHE A 217 -0.22 2.66 17.32
N HIS A 218 0.40 1.63 16.72
CA HIS A 218 0.46 1.47 15.28
C HIS A 218 -0.91 1.40 14.63
N LYS A 219 -1.79 0.54 15.15
CA LYS A 219 -3.17 0.40 14.66
C LYS A 219 -3.99 1.69 14.85
N LYS A 220 -3.79 2.36 15.98
CA LYS A 220 -4.49 3.62 16.28
C LYS A 220 -4.06 4.74 15.32
N LEU A 221 -2.74 4.87 15.09
CA LEU A 221 -2.19 5.81 14.12
C LEU A 221 -2.66 5.48 12.70
N GLY A 222 -2.59 4.22 12.30
CA GLY A 222 -3.08 3.77 11.01
C GLY A 222 -4.54 4.13 10.77
N LYS A 223 -5.41 3.96 11.78
CA LYS A 223 -6.83 4.33 11.66
C LYS A 223 -7.04 5.85 11.53
N ILE A 224 -6.23 6.67 12.22
CA ILE A 224 -6.28 8.13 12.07
C ILE A 224 -5.87 8.53 10.65
N ILE A 225 -4.75 8.01 10.17
CA ILE A 225 -4.25 8.28 8.81
C ILE A 225 -5.25 7.81 7.76
N TRP A 226 -5.75 6.58 7.87
CA TRP A 226 -6.73 6.03 6.96
C TRP A 226 -7.99 6.89 6.83
N ASN A 227 -8.56 7.30 7.95
CA ASN A 227 -9.82 8.04 7.95
C ASN A 227 -9.69 9.50 7.50
N ASN A 228 -8.55 10.14 7.79
CA ASN A 228 -8.43 11.60 7.61
C ASN A 228 -7.39 12.00 6.56
N CYS A 229 -6.44 11.12 6.21
CA CYS A 229 -5.31 11.42 5.33
C CYS A 229 -5.20 10.44 4.15
N GLY A 230 -6.21 9.61 3.92
CA GLY A 230 -6.22 8.57 2.88
C GLY A 230 -6.40 9.12 1.47
N MET A 231 -7.15 8.41 0.63
CA MET A 231 -7.33 8.73 -0.79
C MET A 231 -8.13 10.00 -1.07
N SER A 232 -9.01 10.41 -0.15
CA SER A 232 -9.76 11.66 -0.22
C SER A 232 -9.40 12.54 0.97
N ARG A 233 -8.92 13.74 0.72
CA ARG A 233 -8.39 14.65 1.74
C ARG A 233 -9.06 16.02 1.66
N ASN A 234 -9.31 16.62 2.82
CA ASN A 234 -9.77 17.98 2.95
C ASN A 234 -9.10 18.67 4.15
N SER A 235 -9.11 19.99 4.18
CA SER A 235 -8.40 20.76 5.21
C SER A 235 -8.93 20.54 6.62
N VAL A 236 -10.22 20.25 6.76
CA VAL A 236 -10.85 20.02 8.08
C VAL A 236 -10.37 18.72 8.68
N ASP A 237 -10.45 17.62 7.91
CA ASP A 237 -10.03 16.30 8.37
C ASP A 237 -8.51 16.23 8.63
N LEU A 238 -7.71 16.90 7.81
CA LEU A 238 -6.26 16.99 8.04
C LEU A 238 -5.94 17.72 9.35
N LYS A 239 -6.62 18.81 9.66
CA LYS A 239 -6.46 19.51 10.95
C LYS A 239 -6.89 18.64 12.15
N ILE A 240 -7.96 17.86 11.98
CA ILE A 240 -8.40 16.89 12.99
C ILE A 240 -7.34 15.79 13.17
N ALA A 241 -6.78 15.26 12.08
CA ALA A 241 -5.72 14.26 12.12
C ALA A 241 -4.51 14.76 12.90
N ILE A 242 -4.01 15.95 12.61
CA ILE A 242 -2.87 16.55 13.31
C ILE A 242 -3.10 16.58 14.83
N LYS A 243 -4.26 17.06 15.27
CA LYS A 243 -4.62 17.10 16.71
C LYS A 243 -4.67 15.69 17.34
N LYS A 244 -5.28 14.72 16.63
CA LYS A 244 -5.36 13.32 17.09
C LYS A 244 -3.98 12.68 17.17
N ILE A 245 -3.10 12.90 16.18
CA ILE A 245 -1.72 12.38 16.15
C ILE A 245 -0.91 12.97 17.29
N GLN A 246 -0.99 14.28 17.54
CA GLN A 246 -0.31 14.92 18.66
C GLN A 246 -0.75 14.36 20.01
N LYS A 247 -2.05 14.10 20.19
CA LYS A 247 -2.58 13.45 21.40
C LYS A 247 -2.07 12.02 21.54
N LEU A 248 -2.08 11.25 20.44
CA LEU A 248 -1.58 9.88 20.42
C LEU A 248 -0.09 9.82 20.72
N LYS A 249 0.70 10.76 20.16
CA LYS A 249 2.15 10.89 20.45
C LYS A 249 2.41 11.15 21.94
N LYS A 250 1.64 12.01 22.57
CA LYS A 250 1.76 12.23 24.03
C LYS A 250 1.44 10.95 24.81
N GLN A 251 0.36 10.25 24.45
CA GLN A 251 0.00 8.99 25.09
C GLN A 251 1.09 7.92 24.87
N PHE A 252 1.71 7.85 23.70
CA PHE A 252 2.81 6.92 23.42
C PHE A 252 3.96 7.08 24.44
N TYR A 253 4.39 8.30 24.72
CA TYR A 253 5.49 8.56 25.68
C TYR A 253 5.09 8.42 27.16
N THR A 254 3.83 8.15 27.48
CA THR A 254 3.36 8.00 28.86
C THR A 254 2.74 6.62 29.15
N ASP A 255 2.29 5.89 28.14
CA ASP A 255 1.52 4.66 28.31
C ASP A 255 2.00 3.51 27.41
N LEU A 256 3.24 3.60 26.91
CA LEU A 256 3.85 2.54 26.12
C LEU A 256 4.25 1.35 27.00
N LEU A 257 3.91 0.15 26.56
CA LEU A 257 4.40 -1.11 27.07
C LEU A 257 5.24 -1.81 26.00
N ILE A 258 6.52 -1.98 26.27
CA ILE A 258 7.41 -2.82 25.46
C ILE A 258 7.52 -4.17 26.19
N PRO A 259 7.00 -5.26 25.64
CA PRO A 259 7.13 -6.58 26.26
C PRO A 259 8.56 -7.07 26.11
N GLY A 260 9.16 -7.48 27.22
CA GLY A 260 10.55 -7.92 27.30
C GLY A 260 11.45 -6.91 28.02
N ASP A 261 12.58 -7.38 28.45
CA ASP A 261 13.60 -6.65 29.24
C ASP A 261 14.89 -6.39 28.45
N GLN A 262 14.97 -6.88 27.21
CA GLN A 262 16.12 -6.73 26.33
C GLN A 262 15.68 -6.36 24.91
N PHE A 263 16.54 -5.57 24.26
CA PHE A 263 16.48 -5.28 22.83
C PHE A 263 17.30 -6.27 22.05
#